data_73a309719b310424375449eae708c0ee
#
_entry.id   73a309719b310424375449eae708c0ee
#
_cell.length_a   1.000
_cell.length_b   1.000
_cell.length_c   1.000
_cell.angle_alpha   90.00
_cell.angle_beta   90.00
_cell.angle_gamma   90.00
#
_symmetry.space_group_name_H-M   'P 1'
#
loop_
_entity.id
_entity.type
_entity.pdbx_description
1 polymer ?
#
loop_
_entity_poly.entity_id
_entity_poly.type
_entity_poly.pdbx_seq_one_letter_code
_entity_poly.pdbx_strand_id
1 'polypeptide(L)'
;ETYGPAVINEWDTDWNALDAASQAILKARQGVRYLPLEGLAVLDPKNMKTVPSDGKTIGEVMFRGNIVMKGYLKNKKANDEAFADGWFHSGDLAVLHEDGYIQLKDRSKDIIISGGENISSIEIEEVLSQHPLIISAAVVAIQDEKWGESPCAFIEIGPENQLTEQDALNW
;
A
#
# COMPACT_ATOMS: atom_id res chain seq x y z
N GLU A 1 -10.69 -4.22 -11.70
CA GLU A 1 -10.19 -5.50 -12.21
C GLU A 1 -10.80 -6.73 -11.51
N THR A 2 -11.44 -6.56 -10.35
CA THR A 2 -12.17 -7.63 -9.66
C THR A 2 -13.66 -7.32 -9.58
N TYR A 3 -14.50 -8.34 -9.66
CA TYR A 3 -15.94 -8.22 -9.48
C TYR A 3 -16.28 -8.39 -7.99
N GLY A 4 -16.49 -7.28 -7.33
CA GLY A 4 -16.72 -7.23 -5.89
C GLY A 4 -15.43 -7.22 -5.07
N PRO A 5 -15.54 -7.30 -3.73
CA PRO A 5 -14.38 -7.26 -2.85
C PRO A 5 -13.52 -8.51 -2.99
N ALA A 6 -12.21 -8.31 -3.07
CA ALA A 6 -11.21 -9.38 -3.10
C ALA A 6 -10.65 -9.70 -1.71
N VAL A 7 -10.63 -8.70 -0.84
CA VAL A 7 -10.07 -8.75 0.52
C VAL A 7 -11.10 -8.18 1.50
N ILE A 8 -11.13 -8.68 2.71
CA ILE A 8 -12.00 -8.21 3.77
C ILE A 8 -11.24 -8.14 5.10
N ASN A 9 -11.43 -7.06 5.84
CA ASN A 9 -10.97 -6.98 7.22
C ASN A 9 -11.99 -7.71 8.11
N GLU A 10 -11.73 -8.96 8.45
CA GLU A 10 -12.50 -9.73 9.42
C GLU A 10 -12.10 -9.30 10.82
N TRP A 11 -13.00 -8.58 11.48
CA TRP A 11 -12.74 -8.09 12.83
C TRP A 11 -12.82 -9.23 13.85
N ASP A 12 -11.70 -9.47 14.56
CA ASP A 12 -11.70 -10.40 15.71
C ASP A 12 -12.36 -9.73 16.91
N THR A 13 -13.27 -10.45 17.56
CA THR A 13 -13.99 -9.94 18.74
C THR A 13 -13.07 -9.65 19.92
N ASP A 14 -11.94 -10.33 20.04
CA ASP A 14 -10.95 -10.11 21.10
C ASP A 14 -10.28 -8.73 20.97
N TRP A 15 -10.24 -8.15 19.76
CA TRP A 15 -9.71 -6.81 19.54
C TRP A 15 -10.59 -5.70 20.12
N ASN A 16 -11.85 -6.00 20.49
CA ASN A 16 -12.73 -5.03 21.18
C ASN A 16 -12.20 -4.62 22.57
N ALA A 17 -11.34 -5.46 23.17
CA ALA A 17 -10.73 -5.17 24.47
C ALA A 17 -9.49 -4.25 24.38
N LEU A 18 -9.00 -3.98 23.18
CA LEU A 18 -7.84 -3.12 22.95
C LEU A 18 -8.24 -1.64 23.09
N ASP A 19 -7.26 -0.79 23.35
CA ASP A 19 -7.41 0.67 23.31
C ASP A 19 -7.69 1.17 21.88
N ALA A 20 -8.19 2.40 21.77
CA ALA A 20 -8.63 2.97 20.49
C ALA A 20 -7.49 3.08 19.45
N ALA A 21 -6.27 3.37 19.88
CA ALA A 21 -5.12 3.49 18.98
C ALA A 21 -4.73 2.11 18.40
N SER A 22 -4.68 1.08 19.26
CA SER A 22 -4.43 -0.31 18.83
C SER A 22 -5.52 -0.80 17.87
N GLN A 23 -6.80 -0.50 18.16
CA GLN A 23 -7.89 -0.84 17.25
C GLN A 23 -7.77 -0.12 15.89
N ALA A 24 -7.32 1.15 15.88
CA ALA A 24 -7.14 1.92 14.65
C ALA A 24 -6.07 1.28 13.75
N ILE A 25 -4.95 0.83 14.32
CA ILE A 25 -3.89 0.12 13.60
C ILE A 25 -4.42 -1.16 12.93
N LEU A 26 -5.22 -1.94 13.66
CA LEU A 26 -5.81 -3.18 13.13
C LEU A 26 -6.85 -2.89 12.03
N LYS A 27 -7.64 -1.83 12.19
CA LYS A 27 -8.63 -1.41 11.19
C LYS A 27 -8.00 -0.85 9.91
N ALA A 28 -6.80 -0.30 9.99
CA ALA A 28 -6.07 0.22 8.83
C ALA A 28 -5.57 -0.88 7.88
N ARG A 29 -5.50 -2.14 8.34
CA ARG A 29 -5.13 -3.27 7.49
C ARG A 29 -6.27 -3.66 6.56
N GLN A 30 -5.97 -4.08 5.32
CA GLN A 30 -6.99 -4.49 4.35
C GLN A 30 -7.64 -5.83 4.71
N GLY A 31 -6.91 -6.70 5.38
CA GLY A 31 -7.45 -7.95 5.92
C GLY A 31 -6.98 -9.20 5.20
N VAL A 32 -7.89 -10.16 5.08
CA VAL A 32 -7.65 -11.49 4.54
C VAL A 32 -8.44 -11.75 3.25
N ARG A 33 -8.16 -12.84 2.59
CA ARG A 33 -8.85 -13.27 1.37
C ARG A 33 -10.36 -13.39 1.59
N TYR A 34 -11.14 -12.68 0.78
CA TYR A 34 -12.60 -12.85 0.76
C TYR A 34 -13.01 -14.16 0.10
N LEU A 35 -14.11 -14.77 0.57
CA LEU A 35 -14.54 -16.12 0.18
C LEU A 35 -14.60 -16.39 -1.34
N PRO A 36 -15.12 -15.48 -2.20
CA PRO A 36 -15.23 -15.75 -3.64
C PRO A 36 -13.87 -15.72 -4.38
N LEU A 37 -12.82 -15.17 -3.78
CA LEU A 37 -11.49 -15.17 -4.37
C LEU A 37 -10.80 -16.52 -4.11
N GLU A 38 -10.24 -17.15 -5.14
CA GLU A 38 -9.57 -18.45 -5.00
C GLU A 38 -8.18 -18.32 -4.38
N GLY A 39 -7.44 -17.26 -4.72
CA GLY A 39 -6.08 -17.01 -4.21
C GLY A 39 -5.82 -15.55 -3.96
N LEU A 40 -5.26 -15.25 -2.79
CA LEU A 40 -4.65 -13.99 -2.38
C LEU A 40 -3.22 -14.30 -1.97
N ALA A 41 -2.25 -13.57 -2.51
CA ALA A 41 -0.85 -13.69 -2.11
C ALA A 41 -0.15 -12.34 -2.14
N VAL A 42 0.87 -12.18 -1.31
CA VAL A 42 1.85 -11.10 -1.41
C VAL A 42 3.16 -11.74 -1.86
N LEU A 43 3.52 -11.49 -3.10
CA LEU A 43 4.66 -12.14 -3.76
C LEU A 43 5.74 -11.13 -4.14
N ASP A 44 6.99 -11.57 -4.11
CA ASP A 44 8.07 -10.84 -4.77
C ASP A 44 7.90 -11.01 -6.29
N PRO A 45 7.65 -9.94 -7.04
CA PRO A 45 7.36 -10.02 -8.48
C PRO A 45 8.56 -10.51 -9.31
N LYS A 46 9.77 -10.54 -8.76
CA LYS A 46 10.98 -11.00 -9.48
C LYS A 46 11.14 -12.51 -9.48
N ASN A 47 10.66 -13.18 -8.43
CA ASN A 47 10.87 -14.62 -8.25
C ASN A 47 9.60 -15.40 -7.95
N MET A 48 8.45 -14.70 -7.83
CA MET A 48 7.11 -15.26 -7.55
C MET A 48 7.02 -16.05 -6.23
N LYS A 49 7.90 -15.77 -5.28
CA LYS A 49 7.85 -16.38 -3.94
C LYS A 49 7.08 -15.48 -2.98
N THR A 50 6.33 -16.11 -2.09
CA THR A 50 5.64 -15.40 -1.01
C THR A 50 6.67 -14.69 -0.13
N VAL A 51 6.41 -13.42 0.17
CA VAL A 51 7.21 -12.67 1.13
C VAL A 51 7.06 -13.23 2.56
N PRO A 52 8.04 -13.03 3.45
CA PRO A 52 7.87 -13.36 4.87
C PRO A 52 6.65 -12.69 5.48
N SER A 53 5.99 -13.39 6.43
CA SER A 53 4.86 -12.83 7.21
C SER A 53 5.38 -12.00 8.40
N ASP A 54 6.25 -11.03 8.13
CA ASP A 54 6.95 -10.23 9.15
C ASP A 54 6.36 -8.80 9.32
N GLY A 55 5.34 -8.46 8.53
CA GLY A 55 4.73 -7.14 8.51
C GLY A 55 5.66 -6.02 7.99
N LYS A 56 6.77 -6.37 7.34
CA LYS A 56 7.81 -5.44 6.90
C LYS A 56 8.25 -5.64 5.46
N THR A 57 8.45 -6.90 5.05
CA THR A 57 8.92 -7.21 3.71
C THR A 57 7.81 -6.91 2.70
N ILE A 58 8.08 -5.97 1.80
CA ILE A 58 7.12 -5.54 0.77
C ILE A 58 7.12 -6.54 -0.39
N GLY A 59 5.92 -6.88 -0.86
CA GLY A 59 5.68 -7.61 -2.10
C GLY A 59 4.46 -7.05 -2.81
N GLU A 60 4.18 -7.55 -4.01
CA GLU A 60 3.01 -7.20 -4.78
C GLU A 60 1.82 -8.08 -4.36
N VAL A 61 0.65 -7.45 -4.18
CA VAL A 61 -0.61 -8.16 -3.95
C VAL A 61 -1.06 -8.78 -5.25
N MET A 62 -1.25 -10.10 -5.24
CA MET A 62 -1.67 -10.85 -6.41
C MET A 62 -2.93 -11.64 -6.14
N PHE A 63 -3.80 -11.66 -7.15
CA PHE A 63 -5.10 -12.31 -7.07
C PHE A 63 -5.22 -13.46 -8.08
N ARG A 64 -6.00 -14.46 -7.72
CA ARG A 64 -6.40 -15.53 -8.62
C ARG A 64 -7.82 -15.98 -8.33
N GLY A 65 -8.59 -16.25 -9.39
CA GLY A 65 -9.94 -16.79 -9.26
C GLY A 65 -10.96 -16.18 -10.19
N ASN A 66 -12.17 -16.68 -10.12
CA ASN A 66 -13.25 -16.35 -11.03
C ASN A 66 -13.78 -14.91 -10.92
N ILE A 67 -13.50 -14.23 -9.80
CA ILE A 67 -13.89 -12.82 -9.65
C ILE A 67 -12.89 -11.85 -10.31
N VAL A 68 -11.73 -12.34 -10.72
CA VAL A 68 -10.74 -11.53 -11.46
C VAL A 68 -11.20 -11.41 -12.92
N MET A 69 -11.03 -10.23 -13.51
CA MET A 69 -11.37 -9.97 -14.91
C MET A 69 -10.63 -10.93 -15.86
N LYS A 70 -11.18 -11.11 -17.06
CA LYS A 70 -10.54 -11.90 -18.12
C LYS A 70 -9.38 -11.17 -18.79
N GLY A 71 -9.32 -9.85 -18.64
CA GLY A 71 -8.29 -9.01 -19.21
C GLY A 71 -8.80 -7.67 -19.73
N TYR A 72 -7.86 -6.82 -20.13
CA TYR A 72 -8.11 -5.53 -20.75
C TYR A 72 -8.51 -5.71 -22.23
N LEU A 73 -9.57 -5.04 -22.65
CA LEU A 73 -10.12 -5.17 -23.99
C LEU A 73 -9.10 -4.76 -25.05
N LYS A 74 -8.81 -5.68 -26.00
CA LYS A 74 -7.90 -5.49 -27.14
C LYS A 74 -6.51 -4.96 -26.77
N ASN A 75 -6.02 -5.23 -25.55
CA ASN A 75 -4.71 -4.83 -25.10
C ASN A 75 -3.89 -6.06 -24.68
N LYS A 76 -3.34 -6.77 -25.68
CA LYS A 76 -2.58 -8.00 -25.46
C LYS A 76 -1.36 -7.74 -24.54
N LYS A 77 -0.63 -6.65 -24.76
CA LYS A 77 0.57 -6.34 -23.98
C LYS A 77 0.24 -6.18 -22.48
N ALA A 78 -0.77 -5.36 -22.16
CA ALA A 78 -1.17 -5.19 -20.76
C ALA A 78 -1.70 -6.50 -20.15
N ASN A 79 -2.36 -7.36 -20.94
CA ASN A 79 -2.81 -8.66 -20.45
C ASN A 79 -1.65 -9.61 -20.16
N ASP A 80 -0.65 -9.69 -21.05
CA ASP A 80 0.52 -10.52 -20.85
C ASP A 80 1.31 -10.12 -19.58
N GLU A 81 1.35 -8.82 -19.28
CA GLU A 81 1.97 -8.28 -18.07
C GLU A 81 1.09 -8.54 -16.82
N ALA A 82 -0.19 -8.20 -16.88
CA ALA A 82 -1.09 -8.27 -15.73
C ALA A 82 -1.45 -9.70 -15.31
N PHE A 83 -1.30 -10.69 -16.18
CA PHE A 83 -1.63 -12.10 -15.90
C PHE A 83 -0.42 -13.02 -16.00
N ALA A 84 0.78 -12.50 -15.80
CA ALA A 84 1.99 -13.29 -15.78
C ALA A 84 1.93 -14.38 -14.69
N ASP A 85 2.56 -15.51 -14.95
CA ASP A 85 2.72 -16.62 -14.00
C ASP A 85 1.42 -17.16 -13.38
N GLY A 86 0.27 -16.91 -14.05
CA GLY A 86 -1.05 -17.40 -13.61
C GLY A 86 -1.66 -16.63 -12.44
N TRP A 87 -1.15 -15.46 -12.15
CA TRP A 87 -1.69 -14.52 -11.16
C TRP A 87 -2.08 -13.20 -11.84
N PHE A 88 -3.09 -12.54 -11.29
CA PHE A 88 -3.37 -11.16 -11.62
C PHE A 88 -2.50 -10.25 -10.74
N HIS A 89 -1.61 -9.51 -11.38
CA HIS A 89 -0.75 -8.50 -10.78
C HIS A 89 -1.54 -7.22 -10.57
N SER A 90 -1.84 -6.89 -9.32
CA SER A 90 -2.67 -5.73 -8.99
C SER A 90 -1.94 -4.40 -9.18
N GLY A 91 -0.62 -4.41 -9.07
CA GLY A 91 0.22 -3.22 -8.98
C GLY A 91 0.18 -2.56 -7.61
N ASP A 92 -0.51 -3.14 -6.64
CA ASP A 92 -0.53 -2.67 -5.25
C ASP A 92 0.54 -3.40 -4.43
N LEU A 93 1.31 -2.66 -3.66
CA LEU A 93 2.36 -3.18 -2.78
C LEU A 93 1.82 -3.33 -1.37
N ALA A 94 2.15 -4.43 -0.71
CA ALA A 94 1.72 -4.73 0.64
C ALA A 94 2.78 -5.48 1.43
N VAL A 95 2.58 -5.53 2.73
CA VAL A 95 3.24 -6.45 3.65
C VAL A 95 2.25 -7.53 4.11
N LEU A 96 2.77 -8.69 4.48
CA LEU A 96 1.99 -9.80 5.04
C LEU A 96 2.30 -9.91 6.53
N HIS A 97 1.27 -9.91 7.37
CA HIS A 97 1.38 -10.09 8.81
C HIS A 97 1.31 -11.58 9.20
N GLU A 98 1.77 -11.92 10.41
CA GLU A 98 1.79 -13.30 10.93
C GLU A 98 0.39 -13.93 11.01
N ASP A 99 -0.64 -13.12 11.23
CA ASP A 99 -2.05 -13.52 11.27
C ASP A 99 -2.70 -13.67 9.89
N GLY A 100 -1.92 -13.51 8.82
CA GLY A 100 -2.39 -13.63 7.44
C GLY A 100 -3.06 -12.39 6.86
N TYR A 101 -3.13 -11.30 7.62
CA TYR A 101 -3.63 -10.02 7.14
C TYR A 101 -2.62 -9.34 6.23
N ILE A 102 -3.12 -8.77 5.15
CA ILE A 102 -2.30 -7.88 4.32
C ILE A 102 -2.52 -6.43 4.74
N GLN A 103 -1.48 -5.63 4.59
CA GLN A 103 -1.55 -4.17 4.74
C GLN A 103 -0.90 -3.53 3.52
N LEU A 104 -1.69 -2.75 2.79
CA LEU A 104 -1.18 -1.97 1.65
C LEU A 104 -0.18 -0.93 2.14
N LYS A 105 0.86 -0.75 1.34
CA LYS A 105 1.91 0.24 1.60
C LYS A 105 1.97 1.31 0.53
N ASP A 106 1.81 0.95 -0.74
CA ASP A 106 1.80 1.88 -1.85
C ASP A 106 1.37 1.17 -3.15
N ARG A 107 1.35 1.91 -4.25
CA ARG A 107 1.34 1.33 -5.59
C ARG A 107 2.75 1.18 -6.13
N SER A 108 2.96 0.17 -6.94
CA SER A 108 4.28 -0.09 -7.55
C SER A 108 4.78 1.05 -8.45
N LYS A 109 3.86 1.91 -8.92
CA LYS A 109 4.15 3.09 -9.74
C LYS A 109 4.41 4.35 -8.93
N ASP A 110 3.97 4.36 -7.67
CA ASP A 110 3.99 5.53 -6.80
C ASP A 110 5.08 5.41 -5.71
N ILE A 111 5.65 4.21 -5.54
CA ILE A 111 6.80 4.00 -4.65
C ILE A 111 7.98 4.86 -5.10
N ILE A 112 8.57 5.60 -4.20
CA ILE A 112 9.68 6.52 -4.46
C ILE A 112 11.00 5.75 -4.29
N ILE A 113 11.85 5.74 -5.32
CA ILE A 113 13.13 5.03 -5.28
C ILE A 113 14.26 6.05 -5.04
N SER A 114 14.60 6.23 -3.78
CA SER A 114 15.62 7.18 -3.35
C SER A 114 16.89 6.47 -2.91
N GLY A 115 17.99 6.68 -3.61
CA GLY A 115 19.28 6.06 -3.29
C GLY A 115 19.28 4.53 -3.30
N GLY A 116 18.30 3.90 -3.96
CA GLY A 116 18.10 2.45 -3.99
C GLY A 116 17.18 1.92 -2.88
N GLU A 117 16.68 2.77 -2.00
CA GLU A 117 15.67 2.44 -1.00
C GLU A 117 14.27 2.73 -1.53
N ASN A 118 13.33 1.86 -1.20
CA ASN A 118 11.91 2.03 -1.51
C ASN A 118 11.23 2.82 -0.38
N ILE A 119 10.74 3.99 -0.71
CA ILE A 119 10.03 4.88 0.22
C ILE A 119 8.55 4.92 -0.15
N SER A 120 7.67 4.58 0.79
CA SER A 120 6.23 4.68 0.61
C SER A 120 5.77 6.13 0.73
N SER A 121 5.06 6.63 -0.28
CA SER A 121 4.42 7.95 -0.23
C SER A 121 3.34 7.98 0.85
N ILE A 122 2.55 6.92 0.97
CA ILE A 122 1.48 6.77 1.96
C ILE A 122 2.04 6.80 3.39
N GLU A 123 3.18 6.18 3.65
CA GLU A 123 3.78 6.15 5.00
C GLU A 123 4.21 7.55 5.46
N ILE A 124 4.73 8.38 4.54
CA ILE A 124 5.03 9.79 4.83
C ILE A 124 3.74 10.59 5.04
N GLU A 125 2.73 10.39 4.19
CA GLU A 125 1.42 11.04 4.32
C GLU A 125 0.74 10.71 5.65
N GLU A 126 0.81 9.45 6.09
CA GLU A 126 0.30 9.02 7.40
C GLU A 126 0.99 9.74 8.56
N VAL A 127 2.32 9.89 8.53
CA VAL A 127 3.07 10.63 9.55
C VAL A 127 2.69 12.10 9.54
N LEU A 128 2.66 12.73 8.38
CA LEU A 128 2.28 14.14 8.24
C LEU A 128 0.84 14.41 8.70
N SER A 129 -0.08 13.50 8.44
CA SER A 129 -1.49 13.63 8.84
C SER A 129 -1.72 13.63 10.36
N GLN A 130 -0.75 13.14 11.14
CA GLN A 130 -0.80 13.18 12.60
C GLN A 130 -0.43 14.56 13.17
N HIS A 131 0.14 15.43 12.35
CA HIS A 131 0.52 16.78 12.79
C HIS A 131 -0.74 17.65 12.97
N PRO A 132 -0.92 18.31 14.14
CA PRO A 132 -2.18 19.01 14.50
C PRO A 132 -2.52 20.19 13.61
N LEU A 133 -1.57 20.75 12.87
CA LEU A 133 -1.75 21.89 11.96
C LEU A 133 -1.95 21.47 10.50
N ILE A 134 -1.73 20.21 10.14
CA ILE A 134 -1.85 19.70 8.77
C ILE A 134 -3.28 19.19 8.55
N ILE A 135 -3.94 19.74 7.54
CA ILE A 135 -5.28 19.32 7.11
C ILE A 135 -5.19 18.15 6.14
N SER A 136 -4.27 18.24 5.18
CA SER A 136 -4.00 17.18 4.22
C SER A 136 -2.56 17.24 3.74
N ALA A 137 -2.03 16.09 3.32
CA ALA A 137 -0.73 15.97 2.71
C ALA A 137 -0.82 15.05 1.50
N ALA A 138 -0.03 15.34 0.47
CA ALA A 138 0.18 14.47 -0.68
C ALA A 138 1.67 14.39 -0.97
N VAL A 139 2.19 13.19 -1.15
CA VAL A 139 3.63 12.96 -1.37
C VAL A 139 3.83 12.34 -2.76
N VAL A 140 4.76 12.91 -3.50
CA VAL A 140 5.13 12.44 -4.84
C VAL A 140 6.64 12.35 -4.99
N ALA A 141 7.10 11.52 -5.92
CA ALA A 141 8.49 11.49 -6.33
C ALA A 141 8.83 12.74 -7.15
N ILE A 142 9.97 13.36 -6.84
CA ILE A 142 10.62 14.36 -7.72
C ILE A 142 12.00 13.85 -8.11
N GLN A 143 12.47 14.26 -9.28
CA GLN A 143 13.81 13.91 -9.74
C GLN A 143 14.88 14.58 -8.87
N ASP A 144 15.86 13.79 -8.46
CA ASP A 144 17.01 14.23 -7.66
C ASP A 144 18.32 13.74 -8.30
N GLU A 145 19.26 14.66 -8.51
CA GLU A 145 20.53 14.36 -9.21
C GLU A 145 21.42 13.37 -8.42
N LYS A 146 21.30 13.33 -7.10
CA LYS A 146 22.11 12.49 -6.23
C LYS A 146 21.44 11.16 -5.93
N TRP A 147 20.15 11.18 -5.67
CA TRP A 147 19.41 10.03 -5.16
C TRP A 147 18.53 9.35 -6.22
N GLY A 148 18.43 9.92 -7.45
CA GLY A 148 17.52 9.50 -8.52
C GLY A 148 16.13 10.10 -8.31
N GLU A 149 15.49 9.77 -7.21
CA GLU A 149 14.24 10.38 -6.76
C GLU A 149 14.35 10.84 -5.31
N SER A 150 13.54 11.84 -4.94
CA SER A 150 13.33 12.28 -3.56
C SER A 150 11.86 12.50 -3.29
N PRO A 151 11.35 12.20 -2.08
CA PRO A 151 9.97 12.52 -1.72
C PRO A 151 9.76 14.03 -1.62
N CYS A 152 8.65 14.49 -2.19
CA CYS A 152 8.21 15.88 -2.09
C CYS A 152 6.79 15.90 -1.54
N ALA A 153 6.60 16.51 -0.38
CA ALA A 153 5.30 16.63 0.27
C ALA A 153 4.64 17.97 -0.06
N PHE A 154 3.39 17.93 -0.53
CA PHE A 154 2.49 19.05 -0.62
C PHE A 154 1.58 19.05 0.58
N ILE A 155 1.63 20.10 1.39
CA ILE A 155 0.93 20.18 2.68
C ILE A 155 -0.10 21.31 2.66
N GLU A 156 -1.33 21.00 3.04
CA GLU A 156 -2.37 21.99 3.28
C GLU A 156 -2.49 22.28 4.78
N ILE A 157 -2.43 23.54 5.16
CA ILE A 157 -2.61 24.00 6.54
C ILE A 157 -3.80 24.94 6.65
N GLY A 158 -4.37 25.08 7.85
CA GLY A 158 -5.47 26.00 8.10
C GLY A 158 -5.04 27.47 7.88
N PRO A 159 -6.00 28.37 7.49
CA PRO A 159 -5.69 29.74 7.05
C PRO A 159 -5.07 30.61 8.16
N GLU A 160 -5.26 30.26 9.43
CA GLU A 160 -4.67 30.97 10.57
C GLU A 160 -3.42 30.29 11.13
N ASN A 161 -3.03 29.13 10.57
CA ASN A 161 -1.90 28.35 11.02
C ASN A 161 -0.61 28.78 10.29
N GLN A 162 0.51 28.67 11.00
CA GLN A 162 1.85 28.85 10.44
C GLN A 162 2.63 27.56 10.68
N LEU A 163 3.09 26.96 9.62
CA LEU A 163 3.95 25.79 9.63
C LEU A 163 5.06 26.05 8.61
N THR A 164 6.30 26.01 9.06
CA THR A 164 7.44 26.14 8.13
C THR A 164 7.82 24.79 7.57
N GLU A 165 8.51 24.78 6.43
CA GLU A 165 9.11 23.57 5.87
C GLU A 165 9.96 22.82 6.89
N GLN A 166 10.77 23.57 7.66
CA GLN A 166 11.64 22.98 8.68
C GLN A 166 10.87 22.33 9.82
N ASP A 167 9.71 22.88 10.21
CA ASP A 167 8.86 22.28 11.23
C ASP A 167 8.27 20.95 10.73
N ALA A 168 7.84 20.91 9.47
CA ALA A 168 7.32 19.69 8.88
C ALA A 168 8.40 18.60 8.69
N LEU A 169 9.64 19.00 8.37
CA LEU A 169 10.78 18.06 8.24
C LEU A 169 11.28 17.51 9.59
N ASN A 170 11.02 18.22 10.67
CA ASN A 170 11.43 17.80 12.02
C ASN A 170 10.36 16.99 12.75
N TRP A 171 9.16 16.89 12.18
CA TRP A 171 8.04 16.11 12.73
C TRP A 171 8.26 14.62 12.55
#